data_defdb189a1be33675c54a87e8e17b301
#
_entry.id   defdb189a1be33675c54a87e8e17b301
#
_cell.length_a   1.000
_cell.length_b   1.000
_cell.length_c   1.000
_cell.angle_alpha   90.00
_cell.angle_beta   90.00
_cell.angle_gamma   90.00
#
_symmetry.space_group_name_H-M   'P 1'
#
loop_
_entity.id
_entity.type
_entity.pdbx_description
1 polymer ?
#
loop_
_entity_poly.entity_id
_entity_poly.type
_entity_poly.pdbx_seq_one_letter_code
_entity_poly.pdbx_strand_id
1 'polypeptide(L)'
;MGGVDTSDRNPDALLDGQEPVGCQVSVEGTVLYVEERGSGPAVLLIGAADEDAEIYRGIADRLSSGCRVVTYDRRGTRRSGREGWPSDSARHADDAADLITSLGQGDVTVLGASAGGIVALRLALNHPHLVRNVLCFEPGIFQLIDEGRKLEDRGASSVEQHLDLHPGDWIGAVDALGRAAASSPADVSSLFTPPIGREWFAQRADENAEAFIRGDLPITREHFDREAVADCQTNLRFAYGSASLPVFHGIAAELAASRSQTPDRLEGLGHLVYHHPETTASYILGWL
;
A
#
# COMPACT_ATOMS: atom_id res chain seq x y z
N MET A 1 -22.13 -22.62 15.66
CA MET A 1 -20.68 -22.81 15.69
C MET A 1 -20.28 -23.46 14.37
N GLY A 2 -19.96 -22.68 13.37
CA GLY A 2 -19.46 -23.15 12.09
C GLY A 2 -18.04 -22.61 11.98
N GLY A 3 -17.05 -23.48 12.18
CA GLY A 3 -15.65 -23.15 11.93
C GLY A 3 -15.49 -22.89 10.44
N VAL A 4 -14.92 -21.75 10.09
CA VAL A 4 -14.48 -21.46 8.73
C VAL A 4 -13.31 -22.42 8.47
N ASP A 5 -13.52 -23.37 7.58
CA ASP A 5 -12.49 -24.28 7.11
C ASP A 5 -11.42 -23.47 6.35
N THR A 6 -10.23 -23.37 6.90
CA THR A 6 -9.10 -22.64 6.32
C THR A 6 -8.19 -23.56 5.49
N SER A 7 -8.60 -24.84 5.24
CA SER A 7 -7.76 -25.85 4.61
C SER A 7 -7.68 -25.80 3.08
N ASP A 8 -8.54 -25.00 2.40
CA ASP A 8 -8.65 -25.01 0.93
C ASP A 8 -8.10 -23.74 0.23
N ARG A 9 -7.21 -23.00 0.87
CA ARG A 9 -6.55 -21.87 0.18
C ARG A 9 -5.30 -22.39 -0.53
N ASN A 10 -5.45 -22.66 -1.83
CA ASN A 10 -4.33 -23.02 -2.71
C ASN A 10 -3.34 -21.84 -2.77
N PRO A 11 -2.09 -21.98 -2.28
CA PRO A 11 -1.08 -20.94 -2.37
C PRO A 11 -0.76 -20.53 -3.82
N ASP A 12 -0.92 -21.47 -4.77
CA ASP A 12 -0.67 -21.21 -6.19
C ASP A 12 -1.81 -20.40 -6.84
N ALA A 13 -2.98 -20.26 -6.21
CA ALA A 13 -4.09 -19.45 -6.74
C ALA A 13 -3.77 -17.94 -6.77
N LEU A 14 -2.75 -17.47 -6.07
CA LEU A 14 -2.20 -16.12 -6.24
C LEU A 14 -1.40 -15.97 -7.53
N LEU A 15 -0.94 -17.07 -8.11
CA LEU A 15 -0.08 -17.12 -9.29
C LEU A 15 -0.80 -17.61 -10.55
N ASP A 16 -2.09 -18.01 -10.46
CA ASP A 16 -2.92 -18.38 -11.60
C ASP A 16 -3.40 -17.13 -12.34
N GLY A 17 -2.81 -16.81 -13.48
CA GLY A 17 -3.19 -15.68 -14.34
C GLY A 17 -2.26 -15.55 -15.55
N GLN A 18 -2.61 -14.66 -16.47
CA GLN A 18 -1.71 -14.31 -17.57
C GLN A 18 -0.43 -13.70 -17.02
N GLU A 19 0.72 -14.16 -17.52
CA GLU A 19 2.00 -13.53 -17.16
C GLU A 19 1.93 -12.03 -17.53
N PRO A 20 2.35 -11.14 -16.61
CA PRO A 20 2.33 -9.71 -16.88
C PRO A 20 3.33 -9.35 -17.96
N VAL A 21 3.05 -8.31 -18.70
CA VAL A 21 4.07 -7.64 -19.51
C VAL A 21 4.85 -6.73 -18.57
N GLY A 22 5.99 -7.22 -18.08
CA GLY A 22 6.92 -6.43 -17.27
C GLY A 22 7.76 -5.51 -18.15
N CYS A 23 7.90 -4.25 -17.77
CA CYS A 23 8.76 -3.29 -18.47
C CYS A 23 9.44 -2.32 -17.49
N GLN A 24 10.43 -1.58 -18.01
CA GLN A 24 11.07 -0.48 -17.31
C GLN A 24 10.51 0.83 -17.85
N VAL A 25 10.02 1.70 -16.98
CA VAL A 25 9.51 3.03 -17.30
C VAL A 25 10.41 4.08 -16.69
N SER A 26 10.94 4.99 -17.52
CA SER A 26 11.73 6.12 -17.03
C SER A 26 10.82 7.16 -16.40
N VAL A 27 11.15 7.55 -15.18
CA VAL A 27 10.58 8.68 -14.46
C VAL A 27 11.70 9.66 -14.11
N GLU A 28 11.38 10.80 -13.51
CA GLU A 28 12.41 11.76 -13.19
C GLU A 28 13.52 11.17 -12.28
N GLY A 29 14.71 11.05 -12.82
CA GLY A 29 15.95 10.65 -12.15
C GLY A 29 16.11 9.15 -11.88
N THR A 30 15.17 8.28 -12.29
CA THR A 30 15.30 6.82 -12.11
C THR A 30 14.45 6.05 -13.12
N VAL A 31 14.43 4.73 -12.97
CA VAL A 31 13.53 3.82 -13.71
C VAL A 31 12.68 3.02 -12.73
N LEU A 32 11.41 2.84 -13.07
CA LEU A 32 10.50 1.99 -12.31
C LEU A 32 10.23 0.69 -13.07
N TYR A 33 10.22 -0.42 -12.35
CA TYR A 33 9.69 -1.67 -12.89
C TYR A 33 8.16 -1.67 -12.79
N VAL A 34 7.51 -1.97 -13.90
CA VAL A 34 6.06 -1.87 -14.08
C VAL A 34 5.51 -3.16 -14.66
N GLU A 35 4.38 -3.60 -14.18
CA GLU A 35 3.60 -4.70 -14.75
C GLU A 35 2.24 -4.18 -15.22
N GLU A 36 1.86 -4.58 -16.43
CA GLU A 36 0.61 -4.16 -17.05
C GLU A 36 -0.22 -5.38 -17.47
N ARG A 37 -1.53 -5.32 -17.22
CA ARG A 37 -2.49 -6.38 -17.58
C ARG A 37 -3.80 -5.79 -18.08
N GLY A 38 -4.42 -6.48 -19.05
CA GLY A 38 -5.76 -6.18 -19.52
C GLY A 38 -5.87 -4.93 -20.37
N SER A 39 -7.10 -4.47 -20.58
CA SER A 39 -7.43 -3.27 -21.34
C SER A 39 -8.76 -2.69 -20.86
N GLY A 40 -8.99 -1.39 -21.08
CA GLY A 40 -10.18 -0.68 -20.59
C GLY A 40 -9.83 0.52 -19.70
N PRO A 41 -10.73 0.94 -18.80
CA PRO A 41 -10.45 1.97 -17.83
C PRO A 41 -9.16 1.69 -17.04
N ALA A 42 -8.33 2.71 -16.84
CA ALA A 42 -7.05 2.54 -16.18
C ALA A 42 -7.19 2.46 -14.66
N VAL A 43 -6.52 1.47 -14.06
CA VAL A 43 -6.40 1.27 -12.61
C VAL A 43 -4.93 1.19 -12.26
N LEU A 44 -4.48 2.04 -11.33
CA LEU A 44 -3.14 1.99 -10.74
C LEU A 44 -3.23 1.44 -9.31
N LEU A 45 -2.44 0.41 -9.01
CA LEU A 45 -2.29 -0.14 -7.67
C LEU A 45 -0.94 0.29 -7.09
N ILE A 46 -0.98 1.02 -5.97
CA ILE A 46 0.21 1.49 -5.26
C ILE A 46 0.41 0.66 -3.99
N GLY A 47 1.48 -0.12 -3.97
CA GLY A 47 1.80 -1.04 -2.90
C GLY A 47 2.08 -0.37 -1.56
N ALA A 48 1.79 -1.08 -0.47
CA ALA A 48 2.14 -0.70 0.88
C ALA A 48 3.67 -0.78 1.11
N ALA A 49 4.09 -0.63 2.35
CA ALA A 49 5.48 -0.82 2.73
C ALA A 49 5.95 -2.24 2.37
N ASP A 50 7.19 -2.37 1.93
CA ASP A 50 7.83 -3.63 1.51
C ASP A 50 7.11 -4.42 0.39
N GLU A 51 6.07 -3.86 -0.23
CA GLU A 51 5.30 -4.52 -1.29
C GLU A 51 5.80 -4.13 -2.68
N ASP A 52 5.94 -5.13 -3.53
CA ASP A 52 6.25 -4.98 -4.95
C ASP A 52 5.03 -5.25 -5.84
N ALA A 53 5.17 -5.00 -7.14
CA ALA A 53 4.08 -5.17 -8.11
C ALA A 53 3.46 -6.56 -8.11
N GLU A 54 4.27 -7.59 -7.88
CA GLU A 54 3.85 -9.00 -8.00
C GLU A 54 2.91 -9.43 -6.86
N ILE A 55 3.02 -8.80 -5.68
CA ILE A 55 2.11 -9.07 -4.55
C ILE A 55 0.65 -8.78 -4.93
N TYR A 56 0.44 -7.79 -5.79
CA TYR A 56 -0.90 -7.38 -6.24
C TYR A 56 -1.47 -8.22 -7.40
N ARG A 57 -0.73 -9.26 -7.87
CA ARG A 57 -1.13 -10.07 -9.01
C ARG A 57 -2.56 -10.60 -8.90
N GLY A 58 -2.94 -11.14 -7.75
CA GLY A 58 -4.29 -11.70 -7.56
C GLY A 58 -5.41 -10.67 -7.73
N ILE A 59 -5.20 -9.41 -7.34
CA ILE A 59 -6.13 -8.30 -7.56
C ILE A 59 -6.10 -7.89 -9.03
N ALA A 60 -4.89 -7.71 -9.60
CA ALA A 60 -4.70 -7.25 -10.96
C ALA A 60 -5.29 -8.23 -11.99
N ASP A 61 -5.14 -9.54 -11.80
CA ASP A 61 -5.70 -10.55 -12.69
C ASP A 61 -7.24 -10.49 -12.73
N ARG A 62 -7.89 -10.25 -11.57
CA ARG A 62 -9.35 -10.10 -11.49
C ARG A 62 -9.88 -8.85 -12.19
N LEU A 63 -9.13 -7.76 -12.08
CA LEU A 63 -9.50 -6.50 -12.73
C LEU A 63 -9.22 -6.52 -14.23
N SER A 64 -8.22 -7.29 -14.68
CA SER A 64 -7.73 -7.27 -16.07
C SER A 64 -8.75 -7.71 -17.12
N SER A 65 -9.82 -8.39 -16.72
CA SER A 65 -10.91 -8.77 -17.62
C SER A 65 -11.71 -7.57 -18.15
N GLY A 66 -11.64 -6.42 -17.49
CA GLY A 66 -12.40 -5.22 -17.87
C GLY A 66 -11.63 -3.91 -17.68
N CYS A 67 -10.40 -3.97 -17.16
CA CYS A 67 -9.58 -2.81 -16.86
C CYS A 67 -8.16 -2.98 -17.42
N ARG A 68 -7.51 -1.87 -17.71
CA ARG A 68 -6.06 -1.81 -17.86
C ARG A 68 -5.45 -1.58 -16.48
N VAL A 69 -4.83 -2.59 -15.91
CA VAL A 69 -4.29 -2.58 -14.55
C VAL A 69 -2.79 -2.40 -14.59
N VAL A 70 -2.31 -1.44 -13.84
CA VAL A 70 -0.88 -1.14 -13.68
C VAL A 70 -0.49 -1.37 -12.21
N THR A 71 0.54 -2.17 -12.00
CA THR A 71 1.25 -2.33 -10.73
C THR A 71 2.72 -2.01 -10.94
N TYR A 72 3.42 -1.54 -9.92
CA TYR A 72 4.84 -1.19 -10.07
C TYR A 72 5.59 -1.33 -8.75
N ASP A 73 6.88 -1.58 -8.85
CA ASP A 73 7.79 -1.47 -7.72
C ASP A 73 8.10 0.01 -7.50
N ARG A 74 7.83 0.55 -6.31
CA ARG A 74 8.15 1.94 -6.01
C ARG A 74 9.67 2.19 -6.04
N ARG A 75 10.08 3.43 -6.21
CA ARG A 75 11.50 3.84 -6.11
C ARG A 75 12.13 3.25 -4.86
N GLY A 76 13.29 2.61 -5.00
CA GLY A 76 14.01 1.97 -3.91
C GLY A 76 13.57 0.55 -3.58
N THR A 77 12.43 0.08 -4.15
CA THR A 77 11.90 -1.26 -3.94
C THR A 77 12.35 -2.18 -5.07
N ARG A 78 12.87 -3.33 -4.71
CA ARG A 78 13.22 -4.51 -5.51
C ARG A 78 13.81 -4.22 -6.92
N ARG A 79 12.97 -4.23 -7.99
CA ARG A 79 13.40 -4.13 -9.40
C ARG A 79 13.49 -2.71 -9.92
N SER A 80 13.00 -1.74 -9.15
CA SER A 80 13.09 -0.32 -9.47
C SER A 80 14.42 0.28 -9.05
N GLY A 81 14.80 1.38 -9.73
CA GLY A 81 16.02 2.12 -9.42
C GLY A 81 15.99 2.77 -8.04
N ARG A 82 17.19 3.08 -7.53
CA ARG A 82 17.40 3.67 -6.19
C ARG A 82 17.96 5.10 -6.24
N GLU A 83 18.04 5.70 -7.41
CA GLU A 83 18.53 7.07 -7.56
C GLU A 83 17.57 8.05 -6.86
N GLY A 84 18.11 8.85 -5.94
CA GLY A 84 17.34 9.76 -5.10
C GLY A 84 16.52 9.10 -4.01
N TRP A 85 16.75 7.82 -3.73
CA TRP A 85 16.15 7.10 -2.60
C TRP A 85 17.08 7.13 -1.38
N PRO A 86 16.59 7.17 -0.10
CA PRO A 86 15.18 7.25 0.29
C PRO A 86 14.56 8.61 -0.04
N SER A 87 13.22 8.63 -0.24
CA SER A 87 12.48 9.80 -0.68
C SER A 87 11.17 9.97 0.13
N ASP A 88 10.62 11.17 0.10
CA ASP A 88 9.35 11.50 0.73
C ASP A 88 8.13 11.03 -0.10
N SER A 89 6.93 11.17 0.45
CA SER A 89 5.70 10.80 -0.23
C SER A 89 5.40 11.66 -1.45
N ALA A 90 5.89 12.91 -1.47
CA ALA A 90 5.71 13.79 -2.61
C ALA A 90 6.50 13.27 -3.82
N ARG A 91 7.75 12.86 -3.61
CA ARG A 91 8.56 12.25 -4.68
C ARG A 91 7.96 10.95 -5.22
N HIS A 92 7.45 10.08 -4.33
CA HIS A 92 6.75 8.87 -4.77
C HIS A 92 5.45 9.19 -5.54
N ALA A 93 4.76 10.28 -5.19
CA ALA A 93 3.58 10.73 -5.93
C ALA A 93 3.96 11.29 -7.30
N ASP A 94 5.07 12.04 -7.41
CA ASP A 94 5.60 12.53 -8.70
C ASP A 94 6.01 11.36 -9.59
N ASP A 95 6.65 10.32 -9.05
CA ASP A 95 6.95 9.08 -9.78
C ASP A 95 5.69 8.40 -10.32
N ALA A 96 4.62 8.33 -9.52
CA ALA A 96 3.34 7.78 -9.97
C ALA A 96 2.69 8.64 -11.05
N ALA A 97 2.81 9.97 -10.96
CA ALA A 97 2.32 10.91 -11.96
C ALA A 97 3.08 10.78 -13.30
N ASP A 98 4.41 10.69 -13.23
CA ASP A 98 5.26 10.42 -14.39
C ASP A 98 4.92 9.08 -15.05
N LEU A 99 4.69 8.03 -14.23
CA LEU A 99 4.27 6.73 -14.71
C LEU A 99 2.93 6.81 -15.46
N ILE A 100 1.90 7.41 -14.86
CA ILE A 100 0.58 7.61 -15.49
C ILE A 100 0.74 8.32 -16.83
N THR A 101 1.52 9.39 -16.86
CA THR A 101 1.77 10.20 -18.07
C THR A 101 2.51 9.40 -19.14
N SER A 102 3.57 8.68 -18.77
CA SER A 102 4.39 7.87 -19.67
C SER A 102 3.60 6.72 -20.32
N LEU A 103 2.61 6.20 -19.61
CA LEU A 103 1.70 5.17 -20.14
C LEU A 103 0.58 5.76 -21.01
N GLY A 104 0.58 7.07 -21.25
CA GLY A 104 -0.44 7.76 -22.03
C GLY A 104 -1.83 7.71 -21.36
N GLN A 105 -1.86 7.65 -20.05
CA GLN A 105 -3.09 7.57 -19.26
C GLN A 105 -3.48 8.94 -18.71
N GLY A 106 -4.73 9.09 -18.43
CA GLY A 106 -5.36 10.14 -17.66
C GLY A 106 -6.66 9.60 -17.10
N ASP A 107 -7.25 10.30 -16.14
CA ASP A 107 -8.54 9.87 -15.55
C ASP A 107 -8.45 8.49 -14.86
N VAL A 108 -7.32 8.22 -14.19
CA VAL A 108 -6.99 6.91 -13.60
C VAL A 108 -7.71 6.74 -12.26
N THR A 109 -8.23 5.53 -12.01
CA THR A 109 -8.64 5.12 -10.66
C THR A 109 -7.44 4.50 -9.93
N VAL A 110 -7.11 5.01 -8.76
CA VAL A 110 -5.95 4.60 -7.96
C VAL A 110 -6.42 3.91 -6.69
N LEU A 111 -5.87 2.75 -6.38
CA LEU A 111 -5.90 2.18 -5.02
C LEU A 111 -4.50 2.27 -4.44
N GLY A 112 -4.37 2.90 -3.27
CA GLY A 112 -3.16 2.85 -2.45
C GLY A 112 -3.47 2.24 -1.08
N ALA A 113 -2.62 1.31 -0.63
CA ALA A 113 -2.76 0.67 0.68
C ALA A 113 -1.62 1.09 1.61
N SER A 114 -1.92 1.36 2.89
CA SER A 114 -0.93 1.71 3.93
C SER A 114 0.01 2.85 3.48
N ALA A 115 1.31 2.62 3.35
CA ALA A 115 2.28 3.58 2.79
C ALA A 115 1.89 4.00 1.36
N GLY A 116 1.42 3.06 0.52
CA GLY A 116 0.86 3.38 -0.79
C GLY A 116 -0.38 4.25 -0.74
N GLY A 117 -1.17 4.17 0.34
CA GLY A 117 -2.30 5.05 0.62
C GLY A 117 -1.86 6.49 0.89
N ILE A 118 -0.71 6.68 1.53
CA ILE A 118 -0.08 8.00 1.71
C ILE A 118 0.31 8.57 0.34
N VAL A 119 0.99 7.76 -0.48
CA VAL A 119 1.42 8.16 -1.83
C VAL A 119 0.21 8.49 -2.72
N ALA A 120 -0.85 7.67 -2.68
CA ALA A 120 -2.07 7.90 -3.45
C ALA A 120 -2.78 9.20 -3.04
N LEU A 121 -2.85 9.49 -1.74
CA LEU A 121 -3.40 10.77 -1.25
C LEU A 121 -2.54 11.94 -1.72
N ARG A 122 -1.21 11.82 -1.65
CA ARG A 122 -0.30 12.87 -2.13
C ARG A 122 -0.44 13.08 -3.64
N LEU A 123 -0.58 12.00 -4.42
CA LEU A 123 -0.86 12.07 -5.86
C LEU A 123 -2.16 12.83 -6.16
N ALA A 124 -3.22 12.58 -5.40
CA ALA A 124 -4.49 13.30 -5.56
C ALA A 124 -4.37 14.80 -5.24
N LEU A 125 -3.54 15.16 -4.26
CA LEU A 125 -3.33 16.55 -3.87
C LEU A 125 -2.43 17.30 -4.87
N ASN A 126 -1.37 16.68 -5.34
CA ASN A 126 -0.36 17.33 -6.18
C ASN A 126 -0.71 17.26 -7.68
N HIS A 127 -1.35 16.18 -8.13
CA HIS A 127 -1.64 15.90 -9.53
C HIS A 127 -3.13 15.52 -9.77
N PRO A 128 -4.09 16.34 -9.28
CA PRO A 128 -5.52 16.00 -9.34
C PRO A 128 -6.05 15.79 -10.76
N HIS A 129 -5.39 16.36 -11.76
CA HIS A 129 -5.78 16.27 -13.17
C HIS A 129 -5.48 14.90 -13.82
N LEU A 130 -4.67 14.05 -13.17
CA LEU A 130 -4.32 12.72 -13.67
C LEU A 130 -5.24 11.63 -13.12
N VAL A 131 -5.93 11.89 -12.02
CA VAL A 131 -6.65 10.86 -11.28
C VAL A 131 -8.13 11.20 -11.15
N ARG A 132 -9.00 10.22 -11.43
CA ARG A 132 -10.45 10.34 -11.28
C ARG A 132 -10.90 10.01 -9.87
N ASN A 133 -10.54 8.81 -9.43
CA ASN A 133 -10.87 8.30 -8.10
C ASN A 133 -9.58 7.88 -7.40
N VAL A 134 -9.47 8.20 -6.13
CA VAL A 134 -8.36 7.75 -5.29
C VAL A 134 -8.92 7.07 -4.04
N LEU A 135 -8.66 5.77 -3.94
CA LEU A 135 -9.11 4.89 -2.88
C LEU A 135 -7.93 4.65 -1.94
N CYS A 136 -7.94 5.30 -0.77
CA CYS A 136 -6.91 5.14 0.25
C CYS A 136 -7.37 4.09 1.25
N PHE A 137 -6.80 2.88 1.16
CA PHE A 137 -7.06 1.82 2.12
C PHE A 137 -6.06 1.90 3.27
N GLU A 138 -6.58 2.16 4.48
CA GLU A 138 -5.77 2.24 5.70
C GLU A 138 -4.47 3.04 5.56
N PRO A 139 -4.53 4.28 5.03
CA PRO A 139 -3.32 5.07 4.83
C PRO A 139 -2.59 5.25 6.15
N GLY A 140 -1.30 4.94 6.18
CA GLY A 140 -0.46 4.91 7.38
C GLY A 140 -0.09 6.30 7.92
N ILE A 141 -1.02 7.25 7.93
CA ILE A 141 -0.79 8.63 8.39
C ILE A 141 -0.97 8.69 9.91
N PHE A 142 -0.06 8.09 10.64
CA PHE A 142 -0.16 7.92 12.09
C PHE A 142 -0.18 9.25 12.84
N GLN A 143 0.36 10.32 12.26
CA GLN A 143 0.39 11.66 12.87
C GLN A 143 -1.00 12.30 13.03
N LEU A 144 -2.04 11.76 12.38
CA LEU A 144 -3.39 12.32 12.44
C LEU A 144 -4.09 12.15 13.79
N ILE A 145 -3.78 11.08 14.54
CA ILE A 145 -4.44 10.73 15.80
C ILE A 145 -3.42 10.38 16.89
N ASP A 146 -3.78 10.60 18.16
CA ASP A 146 -2.89 10.38 19.31
C ASP A 146 -2.43 8.93 19.44
N GLU A 147 -3.33 7.96 19.20
CA GLU A 147 -3.04 6.54 19.22
C GLU A 147 -2.03 6.17 18.14
N GLY A 148 -2.17 6.78 16.95
CA GLY A 148 -1.25 6.60 15.84
C GLY A 148 0.15 7.09 16.19
N ARG A 149 0.28 8.33 16.69
CA ARG A 149 1.57 8.88 17.13
C ARG A 149 2.28 7.99 18.15
N LYS A 150 1.54 7.53 19.16
CA LYS A 150 2.08 6.65 20.19
C LYS A 150 2.54 5.30 19.63
N LEU A 151 1.79 4.75 18.66
CA LEU A 151 2.14 3.50 18.02
C LEU A 151 3.43 3.65 17.22
N GLU A 152 3.51 4.70 16.43
CA GLU A 152 4.65 5.01 15.59
C GLU A 152 5.91 5.29 16.41
N ASP A 153 5.82 6.09 17.49
CA ASP A 153 6.96 6.39 18.36
C ASP A 153 7.52 5.13 19.00
N ARG A 154 6.66 4.20 19.45
CA ARG A 154 7.11 2.91 19.97
C ARG A 154 7.78 2.06 18.89
N GLY A 155 7.18 2.02 17.70
CA GLY A 155 7.72 1.27 16.57
C GLY A 155 9.10 1.78 16.17
N ALA A 156 9.23 3.08 15.96
CA ALA A 156 10.51 3.69 15.57
C ALA A 156 11.59 3.53 16.65
N SER A 157 11.24 3.69 17.93
CA SER A 157 12.20 3.43 19.03
C SER A 157 12.67 1.98 19.04
N SER A 158 11.79 1.04 18.75
CA SER A 158 12.15 -0.39 18.70
C SER A 158 13.06 -0.70 17.52
N VAL A 159 12.83 -0.08 16.35
CA VAL A 159 13.70 -0.19 15.17
C VAL A 159 15.08 0.40 15.46
N GLU A 160 15.14 1.61 16.03
CA GLU A 160 16.39 2.28 16.37
C GLU A 160 17.23 1.42 17.34
N GLN A 161 16.63 0.95 18.44
CA GLN A 161 17.30 0.07 19.42
C GLN A 161 17.81 -1.22 18.77
N HIS A 162 17.05 -1.82 17.85
CA HIS A 162 17.48 -3.03 17.15
C HIS A 162 18.69 -2.75 16.27
N LEU A 163 18.65 -1.69 15.46
CA LEU A 163 19.72 -1.34 14.51
C LEU A 163 20.98 -0.84 15.21
N ASP A 164 20.88 -0.24 16.39
CA ASP A 164 22.05 0.13 17.23
C ASP A 164 22.82 -1.12 17.69
N LEU A 165 22.11 -2.21 17.99
CA LEU A 165 22.70 -3.48 18.41
C LEU A 165 23.13 -4.37 17.25
N HIS A 166 22.39 -4.28 16.12
CA HIS A 166 22.52 -5.12 14.94
C HIS A 166 22.52 -4.26 13.66
N PRO A 167 23.59 -3.49 13.39
CA PRO A 167 23.66 -2.61 12.23
C PRO A 167 23.46 -3.38 10.92
N GLY A 168 22.48 -2.95 10.09
CA GLY A 168 22.18 -3.56 8.80
C GLY A 168 21.26 -4.77 8.86
N ASP A 169 20.79 -5.19 10.03
CA ASP A 169 19.78 -6.23 10.17
C ASP A 169 18.36 -5.65 9.97
N TRP A 170 18.03 -5.38 8.70
CA TRP A 170 16.75 -4.78 8.32
C TRP A 170 15.56 -5.69 8.62
N ILE A 171 15.72 -7.01 8.48
CA ILE A 171 14.68 -7.99 8.76
C ILE A 171 14.36 -8.00 10.25
N GLY A 172 15.40 -8.05 11.09
CA GLY A 172 15.23 -7.95 12.55
C GLY A 172 14.60 -6.62 12.96
N ALA A 173 14.88 -5.53 12.23
CA ALA A 173 14.26 -4.23 12.46
C ALA A 173 12.76 -4.23 12.11
N VAL A 174 12.33 -4.87 11.01
CA VAL A 174 10.91 -5.07 10.67
C VAL A 174 10.21 -5.91 11.74
N ASP A 175 10.84 -6.99 12.20
CA ASP A 175 10.33 -7.81 13.29
C ASP A 175 10.19 -7.02 14.61
N ALA A 176 11.15 -6.15 14.92
CA ALA A 176 11.10 -5.30 16.10
C ALA A 176 9.94 -4.29 16.02
N LEU A 177 9.75 -3.68 14.85
CA LEU A 177 8.61 -2.80 14.54
C LEU A 177 7.29 -3.53 14.75
N GLY A 178 7.14 -4.73 14.17
CA GLY A 178 5.94 -5.55 14.28
C GLY A 178 5.58 -5.89 15.73
N ARG A 179 6.58 -6.31 16.52
CA ARG A 179 6.39 -6.59 17.97
C ARG A 179 5.98 -5.35 18.76
N ALA A 180 6.50 -4.18 18.41
CA ALA A 180 6.15 -2.92 19.08
C ALA A 180 4.76 -2.40 18.69
N ALA A 181 4.32 -2.70 17.47
CA ALA A 181 2.99 -2.33 16.97
C ALA A 181 1.87 -3.24 17.52
N ALA A 182 2.20 -4.48 17.87
CA ALA A 182 1.23 -5.46 18.29
C ALA A 182 0.83 -5.33 19.75
N SER A 183 -0.46 -5.42 20.04
CA SER A 183 -0.99 -5.55 21.39
C SER A 183 -1.06 -7.03 21.84
N SER A 184 -0.97 -7.95 20.87
CA SER A 184 -0.98 -9.40 21.08
C SER A 184 -0.23 -10.15 19.97
N PRO A 185 0.20 -11.42 20.18
CA PRO A 185 0.77 -12.24 19.11
C PRO A 185 -0.16 -12.42 17.89
N ALA A 186 -1.48 -12.38 18.10
CA ALA A 186 -2.45 -12.45 17.02
C ALA A 186 -2.42 -11.18 16.14
N ASP A 187 -2.17 -10.00 16.73
CA ASP A 187 -2.04 -8.73 15.99
C ASP A 187 -0.80 -8.75 15.10
N VAL A 188 0.35 -9.29 15.59
CA VAL A 188 1.55 -9.48 14.76
C VAL A 188 1.22 -10.34 13.56
N SER A 189 0.52 -11.44 13.77
CA SER A 189 0.12 -12.35 12.70
C SER A 189 -0.75 -11.67 11.65
N SER A 190 -1.66 -10.80 12.07
CA SER A 190 -2.56 -10.09 11.15
C SER A 190 -1.87 -9.01 10.30
N LEU A 191 -0.79 -8.41 10.83
CA LEU A 191 -0.05 -7.34 10.15
C LEU A 191 1.07 -7.85 9.25
N PHE A 192 1.72 -8.97 9.62
CA PHE A 192 3.00 -9.36 9.04
C PHE A 192 3.11 -10.83 8.59
N THR A 193 2.07 -11.67 8.78
CA THR A 193 2.15 -13.08 8.37
C THR A 193 1.20 -13.36 7.22
N PRO A 194 1.72 -13.58 6.01
CA PRO A 194 0.88 -14.03 4.91
C PRO A 194 0.41 -15.47 5.17
N PRO A 195 -0.86 -15.78 4.88
CA PRO A 195 -1.37 -17.14 4.97
C PRO A 195 -0.80 -18.06 3.88
N ILE A 196 -0.09 -17.52 2.87
CA ILE A 196 0.25 -18.19 1.63
C ILE A 196 1.73 -17.99 1.29
N GLY A 197 2.43 -19.08 0.89
CA GLY A 197 3.76 -19.03 0.27
C GLY A 197 4.85 -18.46 1.17
N ARG A 198 5.02 -18.97 2.39
CA ARG A 198 6.01 -18.48 3.37
C ARG A 198 7.40 -18.25 2.79
N GLU A 199 7.90 -19.15 1.96
CA GLU A 199 9.24 -19.03 1.37
C GLU A 199 9.31 -17.91 0.33
N TRP A 200 8.30 -17.81 -0.53
CA TRP A 200 8.20 -16.76 -1.53
C TRP A 200 8.08 -15.38 -0.90
N PHE A 201 7.29 -15.26 0.18
CA PHE A 201 7.10 -14.02 0.89
C PHE A 201 8.34 -13.65 1.74
N ALA A 202 8.97 -14.63 2.40
CA ALA A 202 10.17 -14.41 3.18
C ALA A 202 11.31 -13.85 2.31
N GLN A 203 11.52 -14.40 1.12
CA GLN A 203 12.53 -13.87 0.20
C GLN A 203 12.26 -12.41 -0.17
N ARG A 204 11.00 -12.03 -0.40
CA ARG A 204 10.62 -10.65 -0.70
C ARG A 204 10.74 -9.72 0.49
N ALA A 205 10.34 -10.18 1.66
CA ALA A 205 10.51 -9.42 2.90
C ALA A 205 12.00 -9.12 3.13
N ASP A 206 12.89 -10.10 2.86
CA ASP A 206 14.34 -9.91 2.93
C ASP A 206 14.82 -8.85 1.94
N GLU A 207 14.36 -8.93 0.68
CA GLU A 207 14.74 -7.99 -0.39
C GLU A 207 14.22 -6.56 -0.13
N ASN A 208 13.06 -6.44 0.49
CA ASN A 208 12.36 -5.16 0.68
C ASN A 208 12.46 -4.58 2.10
N ALA A 209 13.01 -5.32 3.08
CA ALA A 209 13.09 -4.88 4.47
C ALA A 209 13.82 -3.54 4.64
N GLU A 210 14.92 -3.32 3.91
CA GLU A 210 15.61 -2.03 3.91
C GLU A 210 14.72 -0.92 3.34
N ALA A 211 13.98 -1.21 2.26
CA ALA A 211 13.08 -0.25 1.64
C ALA A 211 11.96 0.16 2.61
N PHE A 212 11.41 -0.81 3.35
CA PHE A 212 10.43 -0.53 4.39
C PHE A 212 11.00 0.41 5.46
N ILE A 213 12.11 0.03 6.10
CA ILE A 213 12.64 0.76 7.27
C ILE A 213 13.17 2.15 6.89
N ARG A 214 13.87 2.27 5.76
CA ARG A 214 14.50 3.53 5.35
C ARG A 214 13.64 4.40 4.45
N GLY A 215 12.75 3.80 3.67
CA GLY A 215 11.90 4.50 2.70
C GLY A 215 10.48 4.72 3.23
N ASP A 216 9.80 3.67 3.65
CA ASP A 216 8.38 3.72 3.97
C ASP A 216 8.08 4.20 5.40
N LEU A 217 8.85 3.77 6.38
CA LEU A 217 8.64 4.18 7.76
C LEU A 217 8.74 5.71 7.95
N PRO A 218 9.68 6.44 7.33
CA PRO A 218 9.73 7.90 7.41
C PRO A 218 8.49 8.60 6.86
N ILE A 219 7.89 8.11 5.76
CA ILE A 219 6.72 8.78 5.16
C ILE A 219 5.46 8.66 6.02
N THR A 220 5.37 7.67 6.92
CA THR A 220 4.25 7.56 7.86
C THR A 220 4.23 8.68 8.89
N ARG A 221 5.35 9.40 9.06
CA ARG A 221 5.52 10.57 9.94
C ARG A 221 5.20 11.90 9.28
N GLU A 222 4.96 11.89 7.99
CA GLU A 222 4.67 13.11 7.26
C GLU A 222 3.35 13.75 7.72
N HIS A 223 3.33 15.06 7.63
CA HIS A 223 2.16 15.85 7.96
C HIS A 223 1.27 15.99 6.74
N PHE A 224 -0.03 15.79 6.94
CA PHE A 224 -1.05 16.10 5.95
C PHE A 224 -1.92 17.24 6.47
N ASP A 225 -2.04 18.28 5.65
CA ASP A 225 -2.95 19.38 5.90
C ASP A 225 -4.41 18.93 5.68
N ARG A 226 -5.21 18.98 6.72
CA ARG A 226 -6.63 18.58 6.69
C ARG A 226 -7.45 19.48 5.77
N GLU A 227 -7.11 20.77 5.68
CA GLU A 227 -7.79 21.69 4.78
C GLU A 227 -7.50 21.33 3.33
N ALA A 228 -6.25 21.02 2.99
CA ALA A 228 -5.88 20.55 1.66
C ALA A 228 -6.61 19.24 1.28
N VAL A 229 -6.77 18.31 2.24
CA VAL A 229 -7.56 17.08 2.01
C VAL A 229 -9.04 17.40 1.80
N ALA A 230 -9.60 18.32 2.60
CA ALA A 230 -11.00 18.74 2.48
C ALA A 230 -11.30 19.40 1.13
N ASP A 231 -10.39 20.25 0.66
CA ASP A 231 -10.53 21.04 -0.57
C ASP A 231 -10.14 20.29 -1.85
N CYS A 232 -9.56 19.09 -1.71
CA CYS A 232 -9.14 18.27 -2.85
C CYS A 232 -10.31 17.97 -3.79
N GLN A 233 -10.16 18.30 -5.08
CA GLN A 233 -11.21 18.13 -6.08
C GLN A 233 -11.34 16.71 -6.60
N THR A 234 -10.31 15.87 -6.39
CA THR A 234 -10.35 14.46 -6.74
C THR A 234 -11.40 13.73 -5.89
N ASN A 235 -12.07 12.75 -6.46
CA ASN A 235 -12.96 11.88 -5.72
C ASN A 235 -12.15 10.97 -4.79
N LEU A 236 -11.92 11.44 -3.56
CA LEU A 236 -11.19 10.70 -2.51
C LEU A 236 -12.13 9.84 -1.71
N ARG A 237 -11.73 8.57 -1.48
CA ARG A 237 -12.38 7.65 -0.56
C ARG A 237 -11.37 7.08 0.41
N PHE A 238 -11.77 6.95 1.66
CA PHE A 238 -10.97 6.35 2.72
C PHE A 238 -11.65 5.09 3.19
N ALA A 239 -10.90 3.99 3.22
CA ALA A 239 -11.44 2.67 3.56
C ALA A 239 -10.59 2.00 4.63
N TYR A 240 -11.21 1.07 5.37
CA TYR A 240 -10.55 0.20 6.33
C TYR A 240 -11.16 -1.20 6.36
N GLY A 241 -10.38 -2.18 6.76
CA GLY A 241 -10.83 -3.54 6.93
C GLY A 241 -11.43 -3.77 8.31
N SER A 242 -12.55 -4.49 8.39
CA SER A 242 -13.23 -4.73 9.68
C SER A 242 -12.44 -5.59 10.65
N ALA A 243 -11.43 -6.33 10.15
CA ALA A 243 -10.53 -7.17 10.94
C ALA A 243 -9.16 -6.52 11.20
N SER A 244 -8.98 -5.25 10.80
CA SER A 244 -7.74 -4.49 11.01
C SER A 244 -7.64 -3.89 12.42
N LEU A 245 -6.46 -3.36 12.75
CA LEU A 245 -6.25 -2.69 14.02
C LEU A 245 -7.09 -1.41 14.14
N PRO A 246 -7.61 -1.09 15.34
CA PRO A 246 -8.44 0.10 15.59
C PRO A 246 -7.79 1.43 15.17
N VAL A 247 -6.46 1.53 15.18
CA VAL A 247 -5.73 2.72 14.76
C VAL A 247 -6.04 3.09 13.31
N PHE A 248 -6.13 2.11 12.39
CA PHE A 248 -6.46 2.36 10.99
C PHE A 248 -7.91 2.82 10.81
N HIS A 249 -8.84 2.27 11.64
CA HIS A 249 -10.23 2.74 11.67
C HIS A 249 -10.30 4.22 12.06
N GLY A 250 -9.54 4.62 13.08
CA GLY A 250 -9.45 6.00 13.55
C GLY A 250 -8.88 6.94 12.49
N ILE A 251 -7.80 6.56 11.82
CA ILE A 251 -7.18 7.35 10.74
C ILE A 251 -8.15 7.52 9.57
N ALA A 252 -8.78 6.43 9.10
CA ALA A 252 -9.75 6.51 8.01
C ALA A 252 -10.96 7.38 8.36
N ALA A 253 -11.45 7.29 9.62
CA ALA A 253 -12.55 8.11 10.10
C ALA A 253 -12.19 9.60 10.13
N GLU A 254 -10.99 9.95 10.59
CA GLU A 254 -10.52 11.33 10.66
C GLU A 254 -10.37 11.97 9.27
N LEU A 255 -9.79 11.22 8.32
CA LEU A 255 -9.66 11.67 6.93
C LEU A 255 -11.02 11.82 6.24
N ALA A 256 -11.93 10.86 6.41
CA ALA A 256 -13.26 10.93 5.84
C ALA A 256 -14.08 12.10 6.43
N ALA A 257 -13.96 12.33 7.74
CA ALA A 257 -14.63 13.44 8.43
C ALA A 257 -14.21 14.81 7.91
N SER A 258 -12.94 15.01 7.53
CA SER A 258 -12.46 16.26 6.93
C SER A 258 -13.20 16.62 5.64
N ARG A 259 -13.77 15.62 4.95
CA ARG A 259 -14.57 15.74 3.72
C ARG A 259 -16.08 15.58 3.95
N SER A 260 -16.55 15.58 5.18
CA SER A 260 -17.95 15.28 5.54
C SER A 260 -18.42 13.91 4.99
N GLN A 261 -17.53 12.94 4.93
CA GLN A 261 -17.78 11.57 4.48
C GLN A 261 -17.70 10.58 5.65
N THR A 262 -18.24 9.38 5.44
CA THR A 262 -18.01 8.21 6.28
C THR A 262 -17.02 7.31 5.56
N PRO A 263 -16.01 6.73 6.25
CA PRO A 263 -15.10 5.81 5.61
C PRO A 263 -15.81 4.52 5.20
N ASP A 264 -15.32 3.90 4.12
CA ASP A 264 -15.83 2.62 3.64
C ASP A 264 -15.28 1.50 4.54
N ARG A 265 -16.17 0.68 5.10
CA ARG A 265 -15.79 -0.47 5.90
C ARG A 265 -15.84 -1.74 5.03
N LEU A 266 -14.68 -2.36 4.80
CA LEU A 266 -14.58 -3.58 4.02
C LEU A 266 -14.64 -4.80 4.95
N GLU A 267 -15.72 -5.56 4.85
CA GLU A 267 -16.01 -6.64 5.77
C GLU A 267 -15.05 -7.82 5.60
N GLY A 268 -14.51 -8.31 6.71
CA GLY A 268 -13.60 -9.44 6.77
C GLY A 268 -12.15 -9.14 6.33
N LEU A 269 -11.86 -7.93 5.83
CA LEU A 269 -10.49 -7.56 5.46
C LEU A 269 -9.68 -7.20 6.70
N GLY A 270 -8.41 -7.68 6.71
CA GLY A 270 -7.34 -7.15 7.54
C GLY A 270 -6.54 -6.07 6.78
N HIS A 271 -5.38 -5.72 7.31
CA HIS A 271 -4.51 -4.67 6.73
C HIS A 271 -3.98 -5.01 5.34
N LEU A 272 -3.73 -6.28 5.04
CA LEU A 272 -3.10 -6.73 3.80
C LEU A 272 -4.17 -7.04 2.73
N VAL A 273 -4.48 -6.06 1.89
CA VAL A 273 -5.56 -6.14 0.88
C VAL A 273 -5.40 -7.28 -0.12
N TYR A 274 -4.18 -7.68 -0.42
CA TYR A 274 -3.88 -8.75 -1.38
C TYR A 274 -4.24 -10.15 -0.88
N HIS A 275 -4.50 -10.32 0.42
CA HIS A 275 -5.07 -11.55 0.96
C HIS A 275 -6.54 -11.75 0.61
N HIS A 276 -7.21 -10.71 0.12
CA HIS A 276 -8.63 -10.71 -0.23
C HIS A 276 -8.85 -10.15 -1.64
N PRO A 277 -8.24 -10.77 -2.67
CA PRO A 277 -8.20 -10.18 -4.01
C PRO A 277 -9.58 -10.01 -4.64
N GLU A 278 -10.57 -10.90 -4.35
CA GLU A 278 -11.94 -10.77 -4.84
C GLU A 278 -12.63 -9.54 -4.26
N THR A 279 -12.56 -9.38 -2.95
CA THR A 279 -13.23 -8.27 -2.26
C THR A 279 -12.59 -6.95 -2.64
N THR A 280 -11.24 -6.91 -2.72
CA THR A 280 -10.51 -5.72 -3.11
C THR A 280 -10.80 -5.31 -4.56
N ALA A 281 -10.79 -6.27 -5.50
CA ALA A 281 -11.15 -6.01 -6.88
C ALA A 281 -12.59 -5.53 -7.02
N SER A 282 -13.54 -6.15 -6.32
CA SER A 282 -14.95 -5.73 -6.31
C SER A 282 -15.12 -4.31 -5.77
N TYR A 283 -14.38 -3.95 -4.73
CA TYR A 283 -14.39 -2.59 -4.19
C TYR A 283 -13.90 -1.57 -5.23
N ILE A 284 -12.79 -1.84 -5.92
CA ILE A 284 -12.26 -0.98 -6.97
C ILE A 284 -13.26 -0.82 -8.11
N LEU A 285 -13.85 -1.95 -8.59
CA LEU A 285 -14.84 -1.95 -9.68
C LEU A 285 -16.09 -1.11 -9.37
N GLY A 286 -16.44 -0.99 -8.10
CA GLY A 286 -17.55 -0.12 -7.66
C GLY A 286 -17.31 1.38 -7.88
N TRP A 287 -16.08 1.79 -8.21
CA TRP A 287 -15.67 3.18 -8.43
C TRP A 287 -15.27 3.50 -9.88
N LEU A 288 -15.36 2.54 -10.80
CA LEU A 288 -15.13 2.75 -12.23
C LEU A 288 -16.41 3.17 -12.94
#